data_15bc21a4b9176ed046c96573ca272362
#
_entry.id   15bc21a4b9176ed046c96573ca272362
#
_cell.length_a   1.000
_cell.length_b   1.000
_cell.length_c   1.000
_cell.angle_alpha   90.00
_cell.angle_beta   90.00
_cell.angle_gamma   90.00
#
_symmetry.space_group_name_H-M   'P 1'
#
loop_
_entity.id
_entity.type
_entity.pdbx_description
1 polymer ?
#
loop_
_entity_poly.entity_id
_entity_poly.type
_entity_poly.pdbx_seq_one_letter_code
_entity_poly.pdbx_strand_id
1 'polypeptide(L)'
;MAEAQRSESWLDTSVPHPARRYNYWLGGKDNFAADRESGDAVVKLFPSIRTAVIENRYFLRRSVRLLAGELGIRQFLDIGTGLPTADNTHEVAQRVAPESSVVYVDNDPLVMVHARALLNAAPGAGPTDYIEADVRSPEYILQEAAKSLDFRRPIGLMLIAVLHFIADEEDPHGIVSRLISALPSGSYLVLSHSTGDYLTPEAVHAFRTGAIPVYLRSHDEIARFFDGLDVLEPGVVSISNWRTEHEPEPRPDESETATDCAVARIP
;
A
#
# COMPACT_ATOMS: atom_id res chain seq x y z
N MET A 1 -34.23 6.79 14.57
CA MET A 1 -33.77 6.05 15.79
C MET A 1 -33.20 4.65 15.49
N ALA A 2 -33.22 4.18 14.23
CA ALA A 2 -32.66 2.85 13.84
C ALA A 2 -31.22 2.92 13.30
N GLU A 3 -30.67 4.09 12.99
CA GLU A 3 -29.29 4.25 12.48
C GLU A 3 -28.22 4.36 13.59
N ALA A 4 -28.60 4.77 14.79
CA ALA A 4 -27.64 4.92 15.89
C ALA A 4 -27.27 3.61 16.59
N GLN A 5 -27.97 2.49 16.34
CA GLN A 5 -27.71 1.19 16.96
C GLN A 5 -26.90 0.20 16.10
N ARG A 6 -26.50 0.60 14.89
CA ARG A 6 -25.58 -0.20 14.06
C ARG A 6 -24.09 0.06 14.33
N SER A 7 -23.75 0.99 15.23
CA SER A 7 -22.38 1.54 15.33
C SER A 7 -21.42 0.80 16.26
N GLU A 8 -21.84 -0.19 17.05
CA GLU A 8 -20.93 -0.81 18.04
C GLU A 8 -20.46 -2.24 17.71
N SER A 9 -20.98 -2.89 16.67
CA SER A 9 -20.63 -4.28 16.37
C SER A 9 -19.78 -4.50 15.10
N TRP A 10 -19.47 -3.45 14.35
CA TRP A 10 -18.79 -3.58 13.04
C TRP A 10 -17.27 -3.43 13.11
N LEU A 11 -16.71 -2.86 14.18
CA LEU A 11 -15.27 -2.73 14.40
C LEU A 11 -14.87 -3.59 15.60
N ASP A 12 -14.18 -4.70 15.34
CA ASP A 12 -13.57 -5.51 16.40
C ASP A 12 -12.20 -4.92 16.79
N THR A 13 -12.13 -4.31 17.96
CA THR A 13 -10.90 -3.72 18.50
C THR A 13 -10.07 -4.72 19.32
N SER A 14 -10.58 -5.94 19.55
CA SER A 14 -9.89 -7.01 20.27
C SER A 14 -8.96 -7.83 19.38
N VAL A 15 -9.14 -7.74 18.05
CA VAL A 15 -8.31 -8.40 17.04
C VAL A 15 -7.45 -7.37 16.34
N PRO A 16 -6.11 -7.61 16.24
CA PRO A 16 -5.24 -6.67 15.57
C PRO A 16 -5.49 -6.64 14.05
N HIS A 17 -5.33 -5.45 13.43
CA HIS A 17 -5.46 -5.26 11.99
C HIS A 17 -4.19 -4.68 11.37
N PRO A 18 -3.79 -5.08 10.13
CA PRO A 18 -2.58 -4.57 9.47
C PRO A 18 -2.51 -3.03 9.42
N ALA A 19 -3.57 -2.37 8.97
CA ALA A 19 -3.64 -0.92 8.85
C ALA A 19 -3.43 -0.20 10.20
N ARG A 20 -4.06 -0.70 11.28
CA ARG A 20 -3.95 -0.14 12.63
C ARG A 20 -2.59 -0.40 13.26
N ARG A 21 -2.00 -1.58 13.03
CA ARG A 21 -0.63 -1.91 13.44
C ARG A 21 0.41 -1.02 12.73
N TYR A 22 0.22 -0.77 11.43
CA TYR A 22 1.06 0.14 10.65
C TYR A 22 0.97 1.57 11.18
N ASN A 23 -0.24 2.05 11.50
CA ASN A 23 -0.46 3.35 12.14
C ASN A 23 0.28 3.47 13.48
N TYR A 24 0.28 2.40 14.31
CA TYR A 24 1.03 2.38 15.57
C TYR A 24 2.54 2.57 15.34
N TRP A 25 3.14 1.89 14.39
CA TRP A 25 4.58 2.03 14.09
C TRP A 25 4.95 3.42 13.56
N LEU A 26 4.05 4.07 12.86
CA LEU A 26 4.21 5.47 12.42
C LEU A 26 3.98 6.50 13.54
N GLY A 27 3.64 6.07 14.76
CA GLY A 27 3.35 6.97 15.89
C GLY A 27 1.95 7.58 15.86
N GLY A 28 1.05 7.04 15.04
CA GLY A 28 -0.35 7.44 14.98
C GLY A 28 -1.14 7.04 16.23
N LYS A 29 -2.37 7.52 16.34
CA LYS A 29 -3.23 7.31 17.51
C LYS A 29 -4.46 6.43 17.20
N ASP A 30 -4.69 6.09 15.95
CA ASP A 30 -5.85 5.33 15.48
C ASP A 30 -5.55 3.83 15.51
N ASN A 31 -5.22 3.32 16.71
CA ASN A 31 -4.87 1.94 16.99
C ASN A 31 -5.30 1.55 18.40
N PHE A 32 -5.58 0.27 18.61
CA PHE A 32 -6.08 -0.28 19.86
C PHE A 32 -5.01 -1.13 20.57
N ALA A 33 -5.32 -1.64 21.77
CA ALA A 33 -4.40 -2.44 22.56
C ALA A 33 -3.89 -3.66 21.80
N ALA A 34 -4.78 -4.40 21.13
CA ALA A 34 -4.42 -5.58 20.34
C ALA A 34 -3.43 -5.25 19.19
N ASP A 35 -3.62 -4.09 18.53
CA ASP A 35 -2.71 -3.64 17.46
C ASP A 35 -1.31 -3.32 18.00
N ARG A 36 -1.24 -2.66 19.16
CA ARG A 36 0.03 -2.33 19.83
C ARG A 36 0.76 -3.57 20.31
N GLU A 37 0.05 -4.50 20.97
CA GLU A 37 0.62 -5.78 21.43
C GLU A 37 1.18 -6.58 20.25
N SER A 38 0.43 -6.68 19.14
CA SER A 38 0.90 -7.31 17.91
C SER A 38 2.10 -6.55 17.30
N GLY A 39 2.08 -5.23 17.33
CA GLY A 39 3.16 -4.37 16.86
C GLY A 39 4.44 -4.54 17.68
N ASP A 40 4.34 -4.59 19.00
CA ASP A 40 5.47 -4.79 19.91
C ASP A 40 6.07 -6.20 19.78
N ALA A 41 5.25 -7.21 19.46
CA ALA A 41 5.75 -8.54 19.15
C ALA A 41 6.63 -8.54 17.88
N VAL A 42 6.23 -7.79 16.85
CA VAL A 42 7.04 -7.63 15.63
C VAL A 42 8.34 -6.86 15.91
N VAL A 43 8.31 -5.80 16.73
CA VAL A 43 9.53 -5.04 17.11
C VAL A 43 10.59 -5.95 17.76
N LYS A 44 10.18 -6.98 18.49
CA LYS A 44 11.11 -7.95 19.07
C LYS A 44 11.80 -8.85 18.03
N LEU A 45 11.11 -9.15 16.94
CA LEU A 45 11.62 -9.98 15.84
C LEU A 45 12.40 -9.14 14.82
N PHE A 46 11.94 -7.92 14.57
CA PHE A 46 12.52 -7.01 13.61
C PHE A 46 12.54 -5.58 14.21
N PRO A 47 13.59 -5.23 14.98
CA PRO A 47 13.67 -3.95 15.68
C PRO A 47 13.58 -2.72 14.77
N SER A 48 13.99 -2.85 13.50
CA SER A 48 14.00 -1.78 12.50
C SER A 48 12.65 -1.58 11.80
N ILE A 49 11.57 -2.26 12.22
CA ILE A 49 10.25 -2.17 11.55
C ILE A 49 9.78 -0.71 11.37
N ARG A 50 10.09 0.18 12.32
CA ARG A 50 9.71 1.60 12.23
C ARG A 50 10.46 2.30 11.09
N THR A 51 11.74 1.99 10.90
CA THR A 51 12.53 2.45 9.74
C THR A 51 11.89 1.97 8.44
N ALA A 52 11.57 0.67 8.37
CA ALA A 52 10.95 0.07 7.19
C ALA A 52 9.62 0.75 6.80
N VAL A 53 8.72 1.00 7.75
CA VAL A 53 7.43 1.64 7.44
C VAL A 53 7.58 3.12 7.05
N ILE A 54 8.56 3.84 7.61
CA ILE A 54 8.86 5.22 7.22
C ILE A 54 9.42 5.26 5.80
N GLU A 55 10.37 4.39 5.46
CA GLU A 55 10.94 4.30 4.12
C GLU A 55 9.88 3.89 3.08
N ASN A 56 8.96 3.02 3.45
CA ASN A 56 7.85 2.65 2.59
C ASN A 56 6.90 3.85 2.31
N ARG A 57 6.68 4.74 3.29
CA ARG A 57 5.96 6.01 3.07
C ARG A 57 6.75 6.95 2.15
N TYR A 58 8.07 6.99 2.28
CA TYR A 58 8.91 7.78 1.38
C TYR A 58 8.88 7.20 -0.05
N PHE A 59 8.90 5.89 -0.22
CA PHE A 59 8.73 5.24 -1.52
C PHE A 59 7.38 5.60 -2.18
N LEU A 60 6.26 5.54 -1.43
CA LEU A 60 4.96 6.00 -1.92
C LEU A 60 5.04 7.44 -2.43
N ARG A 61 5.61 8.34 -1.63
CA ARG A 61 5.77 9.75 -2.01
C ARG A 61 6.60 9.91 -3.29
N ARG A 62 7.75 9.22 -3.40
CA ARG A 62 8.63 9.29 -4.58
C ARG A 62 7.93 8.76 -5.83
N SER A 63 7.29 7.60 -5.73
CA SER A 63 6.60 6.97 -6.85
C SER A 63 5.41 7.80 -7.34
N VAL A 64 4.57 8.32 -6.44
CA VAL A 64 3.45 9.18 -6.83
C VAL A 64 3.93 10.49 -7.47
N ARG A 65 5.01 11.11 -6.95
CA ARG A 65 5.60 12.31 -7.57
C ARG A 65 6.14 12.02 -8.96
N LEU A 66 6.80 10.90 -9.18
CA LEU A 66 7.25 10.46 -10.50
C LEU A 66 6.05 10.29 -11.45
N LEU A 67 5.05 9.52 -11.03
CA LEU A 67 3.89 9.23 -11.87
C LEU A 67 3.11 10.49 -12.24
N ALA A 68 2.81 11.35 -11.26
CA ALA A 68 2.03 12.57 -11.50
C ALA A 68 2.86 13.65 -12.21
N GLY A 69 4.13 13.84 -11.84
CA GLY A 69 4.98 14.94 -12.29
C GLY A 69 5.67 14.68 -13.63
N GLU A 70 6.33 13.52 -13.76
CA GLU A 70 7.16 13.24 -14.93
C GLU A 70 6.43 12.40 -15.97
N LEU A 71 5.60 11.44 -15.52
CA LEU A 71 4.93 10.48 -16.40
C LEU A 71 3.49 10.86 -16.76
N GLY A 72 2.99 11.96 -16.20
CA GLY A 72 1.70 12.54 -16.58
C GLY A 72 0.49 11.72 -16.15
N ILE A 73 0.61 10.81 -15.18
CA ILE A 73 -0.51 10.06 -14.63
C ILE A 73 -1.41 10.99 -13.83
N ARG A 74 -2.72 10.86 -14.04
CA ARG A 74 -3.76 11.68 -13.42
C ARG A 74 -4.82 10.87 -12.68
N GLN A 75 -4.69 9.56 -12.67
CA GLN A 75 -5.62 8.65 -12.02
C GLN A 75 -4.82 7.63 -11.22
N PHE A 76 -5.24 7.38 -9.99
CA PHE A 76 -4.58 6.43 -9.08
C PHE A 76 -5.62 5.50 -8.48
N LEU A 77 -5.32 4.21 -8.45
CA LEU A 77 -6.04 3.17 -7.72
C LEU A 77 -5.10 2.65 -6.62
N ASP A 78 -5.36 3.02 -5.38
CA ASP A 78 -4.51 2.73 -4.23
C ASP A 78 -5.16 1.66 -3.36
N ILE A 79 -4.67 0.42 -3.44
CA ILE A 79 -5.24 -0.76 -2.80
C ILE A 79 -4.41 -1.16 -1.58
N GLY A 80 -5.09 -1.31 -0.43
CA GLY A 80 -4.47 -1.49 0.87
C GLY A 80 -3.92 -0.18 1.41
N THR A 81 -4.70 0.89 1.26
CA THR A 81 -4.25 2.26 1.57
C THR A 81 -3.91 2.48 3.05
N GLY A 82 -4.52 1.71 3.96
CA GLY A 82 -4.37 1.88 5.39
C GLY A 82 -4.99 3.17 5.94
N LEU A 83 -4.74 3.42 7.23
CA LEU A 83 -5.20 4.64 7.88
C LEU A 83 -4.48 5.87 7.34
N PRO A 84 -5.19 6.99 7.12
CA PRO A 84 -4.59 8.21 6.61
C PRO A 84 -3.44 8.71 7.49
N THR A 85 -2.38 9.14 6.82
CA THR A 85 -1.20 9.75 7.43
C THR A 85 -0.82 11.01 6.65
N ALA A 86 0.28 11.67 6.97
CA ALA A 86 0.82 12.72 6.10
C ALA A 86 1.29 12.14 4.76
N ASP A 87 1.16 12.91 3.69
CA ASP A 87 1.56 12.54 2.32
C ASP A 87 0.83 11.29 1.79
N ASN A 88 -0.51 11.29 1.93
CA ASN A 88 -1.34 10.30 1.25
C ASN A 88 -1.27 10.47 -0.27
N THR A 89 -1.61 9.43 -1.02
CA THR A 89 -1.52 9.41 -2.49
C THR A 89 -2.17 10.65 -3.13
N HIS A 90 -3.40 11.03 -2.72
CA HIS A 90 -4.07 12.22 -3.26
C HIS A 90 -3.34 13.52 -2.90
N GLU A 91 -2.82 13.64 -1.68
CA GLU A 91 -2.09 14.86 -1.26
C GLU A 91 -0.82 15.06 -2.08
N VAL A 92 -0.08 13.96 -2.35
CA VAL A 92 1.13 14.02 -3.16
C VAL A 92 0.79 14.29 -4.62
N ALA A 93 -0.16 13.55 -5.20
CA ALA A 93 -0.55 13.68 -6.60
C ALA A 93 -1.14 15.07 -6.89
N GLN A 94 -2.06 15.56 -6.07
CA GLN A 94 -2.76 16.84 -6.27
C GLN A 94 -1.86 18.05 -5.97
N ARG A 95 -0.80 17.89 -5.20
CA ARG A 95 0.22 18.93 -5.01
C ARG A 95 1.00 19.19 -6.31
N VAL A 96 1.15 18.17 -7.15
CA VAL A 96 1.84 18.24 -8.45
C VAL A 96 0.85 18.54 -9.58
N ALA A 97 -0.29 17.87 -9.59
CA ALA A 97 -1.34 17.96 -10.59
C ALA A 97 -2.71 17.99 -9.87
N PRO A 98 -3.25 19.19 -9.57
CA PRO A 98 -4.46 19.33 -8.75
C PRO A 98 -5.67 18.53 -9.24
N GLU A 99 -5.77 18.32 -10.56
CA GLU A 99 -6.84 17.55 -11.20
C GLU A 99 -6.74 16.03 -11.02
N SER A 100 -5.71 15.51 -10.34
CA SER A 100 -5.52 14.08 -10.13
C SER A 100 -6.65 13.46 -9.33
N SER A 101 -7.21 12.36 -9.84
CA SER A 101 -8.26 11.56 -9.18
C SER A 101 -7.63 10.36 -8.47
N VAL A 102 -8.11 10.04 -7.27
CA VAL A 102 -7.60 8.90 -6.48
C VAL A 102 -8.77 8.08 -5.96
N VAL A 103 -8.73 6.78 -6.19
CA VAL A 103 -9.63 5.82 -5.56
C VAL A 103 -8.82 4.99 -4.57
N TYR A 104 -9.22 5.03 -3.33
CA TYR A 104 -8.65 4.26 -2.23
C TYR A 104 -9.45 3.00 -1.97
N VAL A 105 -8.76 1.91 -1.66
CA VAL A 105 -9.38 0.63 -1.33
C VAL A 105 -8.75 0.09 -0.06
N ASP A 106 -9.57 -0.28 0.92
CA ASP A 106 -9.12 -0.99 2.13
C ASP A 106 -10.24 -1.86 2.69
N ASN A 107 -9.89 -2.88 3.45
CA ASN A 107 -10.85 -3.77 4.10
C ASN A 107 -11.05 -3.47 5.59
N ASP A 108 -10.33 -2.50 6.18
CA ASP A 108 -10.57 -2.06 7.55
C ASP A 108 -11.70 -1.03 7.60
N PRO A 109 -12.82 -1.32 8.27
CA PRO A 109 -13.90 -0.35 8.41
C PRO A 109 -13.46 0.98 9.04
N LEU A 110 -12.43 0.98 9.90
CA LEU A 110 -11.90 2.20 10.51
C LEU A 110 -11.29 3.13 9.45
N VAL A 111 -10.64 2.58 8.43
CA VAL A 111 -10.13 3.34 7.28
C VAL A 111 -11.28 4.07 6.59
N MET A 112 -12.43 3.41 6.42
CA MET A 112 -13.62 3.99 5.78
C MET A 112 -14.23 5.15 6.58
N VAL A 113 -14.17 5.11 7.91
CA VAL A 113 -14.63 6.24 8.76
C VAL A 113 -13.73 7.45 8.58
N HIS A 114 -12.41 7.26 8.62
CA HIS A 114 -11.45 8.34 8.39
C HIS A 114 -11.56 8.90 6.97
N ALA A 115 -11.73 8.03 5.98
CA ALA A 115 -11.93 8.37 4.60
C ALA A 115 -13.09 9.36 4.41
N ARG A 116 -14.25 9.03 4.95
CA ARG A 116 -15.45 9.90 4.87
C ARG A 116 -15.25 11.27 5.52
N ALA A 117 -14.43 11.36 6.55
CA ALA A 117 -14.10 12.63 7.21
C ALA A 117 -13.17 13.51 6.37
N LEU A 118 -12.36 12.89 5.48
CA LEU A 118 -11.39 13.57 4.61
C LEU A 118 -11.93 13.93 3.21
N LEU A 119 -13.16 13.50 2.87
CA LEU A 119 -13.80 13.75 1.56
C LEU A 119 -14.07 15.23 1.24
N ASN A 120 -13.66 16.18 2.09
CA ASN A 120 -13.69 17.60 1.78
C ASN A 120 -12.51 17.95 0.87
N ALA A 121 -12.62 17.62 -0.43
CA ALA A 121 -11.63 18.04 -1.42
C ALA A 121 -11.45 19.57 -1.39
N ALA A 122 -10.21 20.03 -1.47
CA ALA A 122 -9.95 21.45 -1.65
C ALA A 122 -10.64 21.94 -2.93
N PRO A 123 -11.18 23.17 -2.99
CA PRO A 123 -11.79 23.70 -4.19
C PRO A 123 -10.85 23.59 -5.39
N GLY A 124 -11.29 22.88 -6.44
CA GLY A 124 -10.51 22.66 -7.66
C GLY A 124 -9.61 21.42 -7.65
N ALA A 125 -9.57 20.65 -6.56
CA ALA A 125 -8.88 19.35 -6.53
C ALA A 125 -9.70 18.28 -7.26
N GLY A 126 -9.01 17.29 -7.84
CA GLY A 126 -9.63 16.12 -8.44
C GLY A 126 -10.38 15.27 -7.39
N PRO A 127 -11.32 14.42 -7.83
CA PRO A 127 -12.12 13.62 -6.92
C PRO A 127 -11.27 12.57 -6.19
N THR A 128 -11.60 12.37 -4.91
CA THR A 128 -11.07 11.28 -4.10
C THR A 128 -12.24 10.42 -3.65
N ASP A 129 -12.18 9.13 -3.93
CA ASP A 129 -13.22 8.16 -3.60
C ASP A 129 -12.67 6.98 -2.81
N TYR A 130 -13.55 6.20 -2.16
CA TYR A 130 -13.17 5.12 -1.26
C TYR A 130 -14.07 3.90 -1.47
N ILE A 131 -13.43 2.73 -1.54
CA ILE A 131 -14.08 1.43 -1.72
C ILE A 131 -13.71 0.56 -0.51
N GLU A 132 -14.70 0.05 0.20
CA GLU A 132 -14.51 -0.98 1.22
C GLU A 132 -14.43 -2.34 0.52
N ALA A 133 -13.22 -2.87 0.36
CA ALA A 133 -12.99 -4.16 -0.30
C ALA A 133 -11.66 -4.78 0.12
N ASP A 134 -11.59 -6.11 0.00
CA ASP A 134 -10.35 -6.86 0.14
C ASP A 134 -9.69 -7.03 -1.23
N VAL A 135 -8.35 -6.94 -1.28
CA VAL A 135 -7.55 -7.13 -2.50
C VAL A 135 -7.77 -8.50 -3.17
N ARG A 136 -8.25 -9.48 -2.40
CA ARG A 136 -8.66 -10.82 -2.89
C ARG A 136 -9.89 -10.79 -3.80
N SER A 137 -10.55 -9.65 -3.92
CA SER A 137 -11.74 -9.45 -4.77
C SER A 137 -11.46 -8.43 -5.89
N PRO A 138 -10.45 -8.68 -6.77
CA PRO A 138 -10.01 -7.70 -7.75
C PRO A 138 -11.12 -7.29 -8.74
N GLU A 139 -12.01 -8.19 -9.13
CA GLU A 139 -13.11 -7.89 -10.04
C GLU A 139 -14.10 -6.88 -9.43
N TYR A 140 -14.41 -7.03 -8.13
CA TYR A 140 -15.26 -6.11 -7.42
C TYR A 140 -14.59 -4.72 -7.29
N ILE A 141 -13.30 -4.70 -6.95
CA ILE A 141 -12.51 -3.46 -6.87
C ILE A 141 -12.54 -2.72 -8.21
N LEU A 142 -12.27 -3.42 -9.31
CA LEU A 142 -12.26 -2.84 -10.66
C LEU A 142 -13.62 -2.31 -11.07
N GLN A 143 -14.69 -3.06 -10.77
CA GLN A 143 -16.07 -2.63 -11.05
C GLN A 143 -16.44 -1.35 -10.29
N GLU A 144 -16.10 -1.26 -9.01
CA GLU A 144 -16.39 -0.09 -8.19
C GLU A 144 -15.52 1.10 -8.61
N ALA A 145 -14.20 0.87 -8.84
CA ALA A 145 -13.27 1.91 -9.26
C ALA A 145 -13.65 2.54 -10.61
N ALA A 146 -14.24 1.77 -11.51
CA ALA A 146 -14.72 2.26 -12.82
C ALA A 146 -15.86 3.28 -12.72
N LYS A 147 -16.47 3.49 -11.55
CA LYS A 147 -17.45 4.54 -11.32
C LYS A 147 -16.80 5.92 -11.17
N SER A 148 -15.52 5.95 -10.76
CA SER A 148 -14.76 7.18 -10.43
C SER A 148 -13.53 7.38 -11.32
N LEU A 149 -13.00 6.32 -11.93
CA LEU A 149 -11.84 6.36 -12.83
C LEU A 149 -12.24 6.01 -14.27
N ASP A 150 -11.60 6.66 -15.23
CA ASP A 150 -11.75 6.35 -16.66
C ASP A 150 -10.70 5.32 -17.10
N PHE A 151 -11.09 4.07 -17.21
CA PHE A 151 -10.24 2.95 -17.61
C PHE A 151 -9.78 2.98 -19.09
N ARG A 152 -10.10 4.03 -19.84
CA ARG A 152 -9.53 4.30 -21.16
C ARG A 152 -8.28 5.17 -21.07
N ARG A 153 -7.94 5.69 -19.91
CA ARG A 153 -6.78 6.54 -19.63
C ARG A 153 -5.85 5.85 -18.64
N PRO A 154 -4.53 6.05 -18.77
CA PRO A 154 -3.55 5.43 -17.87
C PRO A 154 -3.85 5.67 -16.38
N ILE A 155 -3.66 4.62 -15.58
CA ILE A 155 -3.87 4.59 -14.13
C ILE A 155 -2.57 4.15 -13.44
N GLY A 156 -2.21 4.79 -12.34
CA GLY A 156 -1.21 4.30 -11.39
C GLY A 156 -1.86 3.34 -10.40
N LEU A 157 -1.60 2.05 -10.54
CA LEU A 157 -2.03 1.01 -9.61
C LEU A 157 -1.01 0.90 -8.48
N MET A 158 -1.44 1.19 -7.25
CA MET A 158 -0.58 1.17 -6.07
C MET A 158 -0.91 -0.07 -5.23
N LEU A 159 0.07 -0.96 -5.06
CA LEU A 159 0.02 -2.16 -4.20
C LEU A 159 1.18 -2.09 -3.19
N ILE A 160 1.11 -1.12 -2.29
CA ILE A 160 2.19 -0.78 -1.37
C ILE A 160 1.97 -1.47 -0.03
N ALA A 161 2.88 -2.39 0.35
CA ALA A 161 2.84 -3.14 1.60
C ALA A 161 1.52 -3.90 1.86
N VAL A 162 0.91 -4.46 0.83
CA VAL A 162 -0.37 -5.19 0.95
C VAL A 162 -0.23 -6.67 0.60
N LEU A 163 0.52 -7.04 -0.43
CA LEU A 163 0.55 -8.42 -0.94
C LEU A 163 1.23 -9.42 -0.01
N HIS A 164 2.03 -8.96 0.93
CA HIS A 164 2.62 -9.85 1.95
C HIS A 164 1.61 -10.33 3.01
N PHE A 165 0.35 -9.87 2.97
CA PHE A 165 -0.75 -10.45 3.74
C PHE A 165 -1.54 -11.52 2.97
N ILE A 166 -1.15 -11.82 1.72
CA ILE A 166 -1.81 -12.80 0.86
C ILE A 166 -0.95 -14.05 0.79
N ALA A 167 -1.51 -15.17 1.23
CA ALA A 167 -0.85 -16.48 1.17
C ALA A 167 -0.66 -16.94 -0.29
N ASP A 168 0.32 -17.82 -0.54
CA ASP A 168 0.54 -18.31 -1.90
C ASP A 168 -0.63 -19.12 -2.43
N GLU A 169 -1.35 -19.83 -1.54
CA GLU A 169 -2.57 -20.58 -1.84
C GLU A 169 -3.73 -19.68 -2.29
N GLU A 170 -3.67 -18.38 -1.99
CA GLU A 170 -4.64 -17.36 -2.40
C GLU A 170 -4.31 -16.70 -3.75
N ASP A 171 -3.28 -17.18 -4.42
CA ASP A 171 -2.85 -16.78 -5.77
C ASP A 171 -2.57 -15.25 -5.90
N PRO A 172 -1.60 -14.68 -5.15
CA PRO A 172 -1.29 -13.25 -5.22
C PRO A 172 -0.85 -12.80 -6.62
N HIS A 173 -0.15 -13.65 -7.38
CA HIS A 173 0.23 -13.34 -8.77
C HIS A 173 -0.98 -13.25 -9.69
N GLY A 174 -1.97 -14.14 -9.53
CA GLY A 174 -3.21 -14.08 -10.27
C GLY A 174 -4.05 -12.85 -9.89
N ILE A 175 -4.06 -12.43 -8.62
CA ILE A 175 -4.70 -11.18 -8.20
C ILE A 175 -4.08 -9.99 -8.93
N VAL A 176 -2.75 -9.85 -8.91
CA VAL A 176 -2.03 -8.77 -9.61
C VAL A 176 -2.28 -8.82 -11.11
N SER A 177 -2.22 -10.00 -11.72
CA SER A 177 -2.48 -10.19 -13.15
C SER A 177 -3.88 -9.73 -13.56
N ARG A 178 -4.91 -10.05 -12.75
CA ARG A 178 -6.30 -9.60 -13.00
C ARG A 178 -6.43 -8.09 -12.91
N LEU A 179 -5.80 -7.47 -11.91
CA LEU A 179 -5.79 -6.00 -11.78
C LEU A 179 -5.10 -5.33 -12.98
N ILE A 180 -3.90 -5.80 -13.36
CA ILE A 180 -3.13 -5.24 -14.48
C ILE A 180 -3.86 -5.40 -15.80
N SER A 181 -4.46 -6.57 -16.06
CA SER A 181 -5.13 -6.88 -17.35
C SER A 181 -6.35 -5.99 -17.63
N ALA A 182 -6.91 -5.35 -16.62
CA ALA A 182 -8.01 -4.40 -16.77
C ALA A 182 -7.54 -2.97 -17.09
N LEU A 183 -6.25 -2.69 -16.96
CA LEU A 183 -5.70 -1.35 -17.14
C LEU A 183 -5.22 -1.14 -18.58
N PRO A 184 -5.38 0.08 -19.14
CA PRO A 184 -4.88 0.37 -20.47
C PRO A 184 -3.35 0.45 -20.52
N SER A 185 -2.79 0.19 -21.70
CA SER A 185 -1.38 0.43 -21.99
C SER A 185 -0.97 1.85 -21.55
N GLY A 186 0.26 1.96 -20.99
CA GLY A 186 0.75 3.21 -20.41
C GLY A 186 0.35 3.44 -18.97
N SER A 187 -0.44 2.53 -18.35
CA SER A 187 -0.63 2.49 -16.90
C SER A 187 0.64 2.02 -16.21
N TYR A 188 0.69 2.15 -14.89
CA TYR A 188 1.85 1.77 -14.09
C TYR A 188 1.44 0.93 -12.89
N LEU A 189 2.23 -0.10 -12.57
CA LEU A 189 2.21 -0.81 -11.30
C LEU A 189 3.28 -0.21 -10.39
N VAL A 190 2.90 0.16 -9.16
CA VAL A 190 3.79 0.51 -8.05
C VAL A 190 3.58 -0.53 -6.98
N LEU A 191 4.63 -1.25 -6.62
CA LEU A 191 4.53 -2.33 -5.64
C LEU A 191 5.68 -2.28 -4.66
N SER A 192 5.38 -2.49 -3.38
CA SER A 192 6.37 -2.83 -2.36
C SER A 192 5.94 -4.06 -1.57
N HIS A 193 6.91 -4.88 -1.19
CA HIS A 193 6.67 -6.15 -0.52
C HIS A 193 7.80 -6.46 0.47
N SER A 194 7.44 -6.91 1.68
CA SER A 194 8.44 -7.31 2.67
C SER A 194 9.16 -8.58 2.23
N THR A 195 10.50 -8.58 2.33
CA THR A 195 11.34 -9.75 2.01
C THR A 195 11.82 -10.48 3.26
N GLY A 196 12.03 -11.80 3.09
CA GLY A 196 12.65 -12.65 4.11
C GLY A 196 14.18 -12.74 4.01
N ASP A 197 14.80 -12.17 2.97
CA ASP A 197 16.20 -12.39 2.62
C ASP A 197 17.20 -11.90 3.69
N TYR A 198 16.77 -10.95 4.51
CA TYR A 198 17.57 -10.38 5.60
C TYR A 198 17.17 -10.89 7.00
N LEU A 199 16.24 -11.85 7.08
CA LEU A 199 15.73 -12.34 8.35
C LEU A 199 16.16 -13.78 8.62
N THR A 200 16.26 -14.16 9.90
CA THR A 200 16.51 -15.55 10.24
C THR A 200 15.30 -16.44 9.95
N PRO A 201 15.49 -17.75 9.68
CA PRO A 201 14.38 -18.68 9.46
C PRO A 201 13.34 -18.67 10.59
N GLU A 202 13.80 -18.49 11.84
CA GLU A 202 12.93 -18.40 13.02
C GLU A 202 12.07 -17.14 12.98
N ALA A 203 12.63 -16.00 12.56
CA ALA A 203 11.90 -14.75 12.40
C ALA A 203 10.88 -14.86 11.26
N VAL A 204 11.26 -15.43 10.11
CA VAL A 204 10.34 -15.69 8.98
C VAL A 204 9.16 -16.56 9.42
N HIS A 205 9.45 -17.66 10.17
CA HIS A 205 8.39 -18.51 10.72
C HIS A 205 7.47 -17.74 11.68
N ALA A 206 8.03 -16.93 12.56
CA ALA A 206 7.27 -16.15 13.53
C ALA A 206 6.37 -15.09 12.86
N PHE A 207 6.82 -14.48 11.76
CA PHE A 207 5.98 -13.59 10.94
C PHE A 207 4.80 -14.35 10.33
N ARG A 208 5.02 -15.55 9.81
CA ARG A 208 3.97 -16.37 9.19
C ARG A 208 2.93 -16.88 10.19
N THR A 209 3.31 -17.13 11.44
CA THR A 209 2.45 -17.71 12.48
C THR A 209 1.95 -16.70 13.50
N GLY A 210 2.28 -15.44 13.34
CA GLY A 210 1.87 -14.35 14.25
C GLY A 210 0.37 -14.04 14.19
N ALA A 211 -0.06 -13.14 15.08
CA ALA A 211 -1.47 -12.70 15.16
C ALA A 211 -1.99 -12.09 13.85
N ILE A 212 -1.12 -11.50 13.06
CA ILE A 212 -1.38 -11.12 11.66
C ILE A 212 -0.32 -11.85 10.83
N PRO A 213 -0.67 -12.91 10.09
CA PRO A 213 0.27 -13.63 9.25
C PRO A 213 0.87 -12.72 8.17
N VAL A 214 2.20 -12.82 7.99
CA VAL A 214 2.94 -12.12 6.94
C VAL A 214 3.72 -13.17 6.15
N TYR A 215 3.48 -13.23 4.86
CA TYR A 215 4.10 -14.15 3.91
C TYR A 215 5.24 -13.43 3.20
N LEU A 216 6.42 -13.50 3.84
CA LEU A 216 7.64 -12.89 3.30
C LEU A 216 8.09 -13.66 2.05
N ARG A 217 8.49 -12.94 1.03
CA ARG A 217 8.98 -13.49 -0.24
C ARG A 217 10.43 -13.09 -0.45
N SER A 218 11.19 -13.91 -1.18
CA SER A 218 12.54 -13.53 -1.61
C SER A 218 12.49 -12.42 -2.67
N HIS A 219 13.62 -11.77 -2.89
CA HIS A 219 13.78 -10.77 -3.96
C HIS A 219 13.30 -11.31 -5.32
N ASP A 220 13.71 -12.54 -5.68
CA ASP A 220 13.33 -13.17 -6.95
C ASP A 220 11.83 -13.46 -7.04
N GLU A 221 11.18 -13.81 -5.92
CA GLU A 221 9.73 -14.00 -5.88
C GLU A 221 8.96 -12.70 -5.99
N ILE A 222 9.49 -11.62 -5.41
CA ILE A 222 8.93 -10.28 -5.54
C ILE A 222 9.07 -9.77 -6.98
N ALA A 223 10.23 -9.99 -7.61
CA ALA A 223 10.48 -9.60 -8.98
C ALA A 223 9.47 -10.21 -9.97
N ARG A 224 8.98 -11.41 -9.72
CA ARG A 224 7.96 -12.07 -10.56
C ARG A 224 6.60 -11.35 -10.63
N PHE A 225 6.27 -10.47 -9.68
CA PHE A 225 5.08 -9.62 -9.81
C PHE A 225 5.15 -8.63 -10.97
N PHE A 226 6.34 -8.41 -11.50
CA PHE A 226 6.60 -7.50 -12.61
C PHE A 226 6.84 -8.22 -13.95
N ASP A 227 6.67 -9.54 -14.00
CA ASP A 227 6.86 -10.31 -15.23
C ASP A 227 5.99 -9.77 -16.37
N GLY A 228 6.63 -9.50 -17.52
CA GLY A 228 5.96 -8.95 -18.70
C GLY A 228 5.70 -7.44 -18.67
N LEU A 229 6.17 -6.72 -17.65
CA LEU A 229 6.08 -5.28 -17.53
C LEU A 229 7.42 -4.59 -17.84
N ASP A 230 7.38 -3.34 -18.25
CA ASP A 230 8.56 -2.50 -18.45
C ASP A 230 8.98 -1.91 -17.08
N VAL A 231 9.88 -2.58 -16.35
CA VAL A 231 10.35 -2.12 -15.04
C VAL A 231 11.24 -0.89 -15.22
N LEU A 232 10.94 0.18 -14.50
CA LEU A 232 11.70 1.42 -14.52
C LEU A 232 12.99 1.28 -13.72
N GLU A 233 14.06 1.97 -14.16
CA GLU A 233 15.29 2.08 -13.37
C GLU A 233 15.03 2.68 -11.97
N PRO A 234 15.67 2.14 -10.94
CA PRO A 234 16.80 1.18 -10.93
C PRO A 234 16.38 -0.31 -10.92
N GLY A 235 15.16 -0.66 -11.25
CA GLY A 235 14.68 -2.03 -11.22
C GLY A 235 13.97 -2.38 -9.91
N VAL A 236 13.91 -3.68 -9.59
CA VAL A 236 13.46 -4.17 -8.28
C VAL A 236 14.62 -4.04 -7.32
N VAL A 237 14.48 -3.23 -6.30
CA VAL A 237 15.53 -2.93 -5.30
C VAL A 237 14.91 -2.70 -3.93
N SER A 238 15.74 -2.65 -2.89
CA SER A 238 15.30 -2.22 -1.56
C SER A 238 14.64 -0.83 -1.61
N ILE A 239 13.58 -0.63 -0.83
CA ILE A 239 12.88 0.66 -0.74
C ILE A 239 13.81 1.81 -0.31
N SER A 240 14.90 1.51 0.42
CA SER A 240 15.91 2.50 0.81
C SER A 240 16.78 2.98 -0.34
N ASN A 241 16.75 2.30 -1.50
CA ASN A 241 17.60 2.56 -2.66
C ASN A 241 16.84 3.06 -3.90
N TRP A 242 15.50 2.98 -3.91
CA TRP A 242 14.72 3.34 -5.08
C TRP A 242 14.57 4.85 -5.23
N ARG A 243 15.32 5.46 -6.19
CA ARG A 243 15.29 6.90 -6.55
C ARG A 243 15.35 7.84 -5.34
N THR A 244 16.45 7.73 -4.59
CA THR A 244 16.63 8.42 -3.30
C THR A 244 17.47 9.69 -3.38
N GLU A 245 17.70 10.24 -4.56
CA GLU A 245 18.62 11.38 -4.83
C GLU A 245 18.28 12.64 -4.04
N HIS A 246 17.07 12.73 -3.52
CA HIS A 246 16.60 13.89 -2.72
C HIS A 246 16.23 13.54 -1.29
N GLU A 247 16.56 12.32 -0.84
CA GLU A 247 16.27 11.89 0.52
C GLU A 247 17.49 12.14 1.45
N PRO A 248 17.27 12.31 2.76
CA PRO A 248 18.37 12.52 3.71
C PRO A 248 19.36 11.34 3.74
N GLU A 249 20.63 11.67 3.96
CA GLU A 249 21.70 10.72 4.20
C GLU A 249 22.07 10.67 5.70
N PRO A 250 22.57 9.54 6.27
CA PRO A 250 22.77 8.25 5.56
C PRO A 250 21.45 7.52 5.30
N ARG A 251 21.41 6.75 4.19
CA ARG A 251 20.26 5.88 3.90
C ARG A 251 20.29 4.64 4.81
N PRO A 252 19.11 4.12 5.22
CA PRO A 252 19.04 2.85 5.93
C PRO A 252 19.63 1.72 5.09
N ASP A 253 20.26 0.75 5.76
CA ASP A 253 20.69 -0.50 5.14
C ASP A 253 19.49 -1.32 4.70
N GLU A 254 19.64 -2.14 3.66
CA GLU A 254 18.59 -3.00 3.13
C GLU A 254 18.02 -3.96 4.19
N SER A 255 18.89 -4.45 5.09
CA SER A 255 18.47 -5.27 6.24
C SER A 255 17.62 -4.52 7.27
N GLU A 256 17.72 -3.19 7.34
CA GLU A 256 16.91 -2.37 8.24
C GLU A 256 15.50 -2.12 7.66
N THR A 257 15.34 -2.25 6.36
CA THR A 257 14.04 -2.08 5.70
C THR A 257 13.37 -3.42 5.38
N ALA A 258 14.15 -4.46 5.04
CA ALA A 258 13.69 -5.78 4.64
C ALA A 258 12.45 -5.73 3.74
N THR A 259 12.49 -4.85 2.75
CA THR A 259 11.36 -4.56 1.85
C THR A 259 11.90 -4.17 0.49
N ASP A 260 11.44 -4.85 -0.56
CA ASP A 260 11.74 -4.53 -1.94
C ASP A 260 10.59 -3.80 -2.62
N CYS A 261 10.92 -3.02 -3.64
CA CYS A 261 9.94 -2.28 -4.40
C CYS A 261 10.38 -2.07 -5.85
N ALA A 262 9.41 -1.78 -6.70
CA ALA A 262 9.64 -1.25 -8.04
C ALA A 262 8.42 -0.49 -8.56
N VAL A 263 8.65 0.22 -9.65
CA VAL A 263 7.61 0.81 -10.51
C VAL A 263 7.79 0.24 -11.91
N ALA A 264 6.73 -0.23 -12.52
CA ALA A 264 6.76 -0.79 -13.86
C ALA A 264 5.62 -0.24 -14.72
N ARG A 265 5.91 0.01 -16.00
CA ARG A 265 4.92 0.40 -17.00
C ARG A 265 4.23 -0.83 -17.56
N ILE A 266 2.92 -0.76 -17.72
CA ILE A 266 2.10 -1.75 -18.42
C ILE A 266 2.22 -1.45 -19.94
N PRO A 267 2.71 -2.41 -20.74
CA PRO A 267 3.00 -2.20 -22.16
C PRO A 267 1.77 -1.93 -23.03
#